data_5c66ccfcf9ee8781b001be31323971e5
#
_entry.id   5c66ccfcf9ee8781b001be31323971e5
#
_cell.length_a   1.000
_cell.length_b   1.000
_cell.length_c   1.000
_cell.angle_alpha   90.00
_cell.angle_beta   90.00
_cell.angle_gamma   90.00
#
_symmetry.space_group_name_H-M   'P 1'
#
loop_
_entity.id
_entity.type
_entity.pdbx_description
1 polymer ?
#
loop_
_entity_poly.entity_id
_entity_poly.type
_entity_poly.pdbx_seq_one_letter_code
_entity_poly.pdbx_strand_id
1 'polypeptide(L)'
;MPKSLHDTVALLQDHEVELHQRGVRHVAVFGSVARGDARPDSDTDILIELAPTHPLGLFAYASLTRYITDLVGAPADVVNRQTVKPLLRETIGREAVDVF
;
A
#
# COMPACT_ATOMS: atom_id res chain seq x y z
N MET A 1 12.65 -6.47 10.89
CA MET A 1 12.41 -6.67 9.45
C MET A 1 12.98 -5.52 8.67
N PRO A 2 13.80 -5.78 7.67
CA PRO A 2 14.30 -4.71 6.82
C PRO A 2 13.14 -4.12 6.01
N LYS A 3 13.10 -2.78 5.96
CA LYS A 3 12.10 -2.07 5.17
C LYS A 3 12.67 -1.75 3.79
N SER A 4 13.10 -2.79 3.07
CA SER A 4 13.59 -2.60 1.72
C SER A 4 12.43 -2.57 0.74
N LEU A 5 12.58 -1.77 -0.30
CA LEU A 5 11.59 -1.72 -1.37
C LEU A 5 11.43 -3.08 -2.03
N HIS A 6 12.54 -3.74 -2.33
CA HIS A 6 12.52 -5.05 -2.97
C HIS A 6 11.72 -6.08 -2.16
N ASP A 7 11.99 -6.17 -0.87
CA ASP A 7 11.31 -7.14 0.00
C ASP A 7 9.83 -6.81 0.15
N THR A 8 9.49 -5.52 0.28
CA THR A 8 8.11 -5.08 0.40
C THR A 8 7.32 -5.39 -0.86
N VAL A 9 7.89 -5.09 -2.03
CA VAL A 9 7.23 -5.36 -3.32
C VAL A 9 7.02 -6.87 -3.49
N ALA A 10 8.04 -7.68 -3.23
CA ALA A 10 7.95 -9.13 -3.38
C ALA A 10 6.88 -9.72 -2.47
N LEU A 11 6.82 -9.27 -1.22
CA LEU A 11 5.84 -9.74 -0.24
C LEU A 11 4.41 -9.43 -0.70
N LEU A 12 4.18 -8.20 -1.17
CA LEU A 12 2.86 -7.80 -1.64
C LEU A 12 2.48 -8.51 -2.94
N GLN A 13 3.42 -8.73 -3.85
CA GLN A 13 3.17 -9.50 -5.07
C GLN A 13 2.78 -10.95 -4.77
N ASP A 14 3.37 -11.55 -3.75
CA ASP A 14 3.03 -12.91 -3.35
C ASP A 14 1.58 -13.03 -2.87
N HIS A 15 0.96 -11.92 -2.47
CA HIS A 15 -0.41 -11.88 -1.98
C HIS A 15 -1.37 -11.19 -2.96
N GLU A 16 -0.97 -11.07 -4.22
CA GLU A 16 -1.78 -10.37 -5.23
C GLU A 16 -3.18 -10.96 -5.37
N VAL A 17 -3.30 -12.29 -5.43
CA VAL A 17 -4.60 -12.96 -5.58
C VAL A 17 -5.52 -12.63 -4.40
N GLU A 18 -5.00 -12.71 -3.18
CA GLU A 18 -5.77 -12.42 -1.99
C GLU A 18 -6.19 -10.95 -1.92
N LEU A 19 -5.30 -10.05 -2.32
CA LEU A 19 -5.61 -8.62 -2.36
C LEU A 19 -6.70 -8.33 -3.40
N HIS A 20 -6.62 -8.94 -4.59
CA HIS A 20 -7.69 -8.81 -5.58
C HIS A 20 -9.02 -9.33 -5.05
N GLN A 21 -9.01 -10.45 -4.34
CA GLN A 21 -10.23 -11.00 -3.74
C GLN A 21 -10.84 -10.08 -2.69
N ARG A 22 -10.01 -9.25 -2.05
CA ARG A 22 -10.46 -8.25 -1.08
C ARG A 22 -10.88 -6.94 -1.72
N GLY A 23 -10.84 -6.83 -3.04
CA GLY A 23 -11.29 -5.66 -3.77
C GLY A 23 -10.19 -4.68 -4.14
N VAL A 24 -8.93 -5.03 -3.94
CA VAL A 24 -7.80 -4.18 -4.33
C VAL A 24 -7.46 -4.42 -5.80
N ARG A 25 -7.46 -3.36 -6.59
CA ARG A 25 -7.13 -3.42 -8.00
C ARG A 25 -5.65 -3.20 -8.26
N HIS A 26 -5.08 -2.19 -7.61
CA HIS A 26 -3.67 -1.82 -7.75
C HIS A 26 -3.06 -1.53 -6.39
N VAL A 27 -1.77 -1.82 -6.25
CA VAL A 27 -0.97 -1.49 -5.08
C VAL A 27 0.34 -0.87 -5.54
N ALA A 28 0.78 0.15 -4.83
CA ALA A 28 2.08 0.76 -5.04
C ALA A 28 2.72 1.10 -3.69
N VAL A 29 4.04 1.20 -3.67
CA VAL A 29 4.79 1.64 -2.49
C VAL A 29 5.32 3.03 -2.78
N PHE A 30 5.19 3.95 -1.83
CA PHE A 30 5.72 5.30 -1.96
C PHE A 30 6.42 5.72 -0.68
N GLY A 31 6.85 6.97 -0.61
CA GLY A 31 7.51 7.51 0.58
C GLY A 31 8.92 7.00 0.78
N SER A 32 9.38 6.96 2.03
CA SER A 32 10.77 6.67 2.35
C SER A 32 11.25 5.30 1.90
N VAL A 33 10.39 4.28 1.97
CA VAL A 33 10.75 2.94 1.50
C VAL A 33 11.00 2.95 -0.01
N ALA A 34 10.12 3.62 -0.77
CA ALA A 34 10.27 3.71 -2.22
C ALA A 34 11.52 4.50 -2.61
N ARG A 35 11.85 5.55 -1.86
CA ARG A 35 13.06 6.35 -2.11
C ARG A 35 14.34 5.68 -1.67
N GLY A 36 14.26 4.64 -0.83
CA GLY A 36 15.44 3.96 -0.31
C GLY A 36 16.08 4.63 0.91
N ASP A 37 15.36 5.56 1.55
CA ASP A 37 15.87 6.28 2.73
C ASP A 37 15.10 5.97 4.02
N ALA A 38 14.39 4.84 4.04
CA ALA A 38 13.64 4.43 5.21
C ALA A 38 14.56 4.11 6.38
N ARG A 39 14.13 4.54 7.57
CA ARG A 39 14.80 4.24 8.84
C ARG A 39 14.05 3.09 9.53
N PRO A 40 14.65 2.44 10.54
CA PRO A 40 13.98 1.35 11.25
C PRO A 40 12.63 1.74 11.85
N ASP A 41 12.45 3.01 12.20
CA ASP A 41 11.21 3.54 12.78
C ASP A 41 10.27 4.19 11.76
N SER A 42 10.63 4.17 10.48
CA SER A 42 9.77 4.73 9.42
C SER A 42 8.58 3.83 9.16
N ASP A 43 7.42 4.44 8.85
CA ASP A 43 6.28 3.70 8.36
C ASP A 43 6.50 3.30 6.91
N THR A 44 5.85 2.20 6.51
CA THR A 44 5.81 1.81 5.10
C THR A 44 4.56 2.44 4.49
N ASP A 45 4.75 3.29 3.49
CA ASP A 45 3.66 3.99 2.83
C ASP A 45 3.17 3.18 1.63
N ILE A 46 1.91 2.79 1.67
CA ILE A 46 1.30 1.92 0.65
C ILE A 46 0.08 2.61 0.07
N LEU A 47 0.06 2.71 -1.25
CA LEU A 47 -1.07 3.24 -1.99
C LEU A 47 -1.89 2.08 -2.53
N ILE A 48 -3.20 2.11 -2.30
CA ILE A 48 -4.12 1.13 -2.87
C ILE A 48 -5.15 1.82 -3.75
N GLU A 49 -5.59 1.11 -4.77
CA GLU A 49 -6.72 1.49 -5.60
C GLU A 49 -7.74 0.38 -5.55
N LEU A 50 -8.97 0.71 -5.14
CA LEU A 50 -10.03 -0.27 -5.04
C LEU A 50 -10.74 -0.44 -6.38
N ALA A 51 -11.19 -1.67 -6.66
CA ALA A 51 -11.96 -1.95 -7.87
C ALA A 51 -13.31 -1.23 -7.78
N PRO A 52 -13.74 -0.50 -8.84
CA PRO A 52 -15.00 0.24 -8.82
C PRO A 52 -16.21 -0.66 -8.64
N THR A 53 -16.11 -1.91 -9.07
CA THR A 53 -17.18 -2.90 -9.00
C THR A 53 -17.21 -3.67 -7.67
N HIS A 54 -16.34 -3.32 -6.75
CA HIS A 54 -16.21 -4.03 -5.48
C HIS A 54 -16.11 -3.01 -4.33
N PRO A 55 -17.18 -2.24 -4.09
CA PRO A 55 -17.14 -1.22 -3.03
C PRO A 55 -17.03 -1.87 -1.65
N LEU A 56 -16.18 -1.30 -0.81
CA LEU A 56 -15.99 -1.79 0.55
C LEU A 56 -16.71 -0.88 1.53
N GLY A 57 -17.42 -1.52 2.47
CA GLY A 57 -17.94 -0.80 3.63
C GLY A 57 -16.82 -0.46 4.61
N LEU A 58 -17.18 0.31 5.63
CA LEU A 58 -16.21 0.80 6.62
C LEU A 58 -15.43 -0.34 7.28
N PHE A 59 -16.12 -1.38 7.72
CA PHE A 59 -15.45 -2.48 8.41
C PHE A 59 -14.59 -3.31 7.48
N ALA A 60 -15.02 -3.52 6.25
CA ALA A 60 -14.22 -4.24 5.26
C ALA A 60 -12.95 -3.47 4.90
N TYR A 61 -13.04 -2.15 4.81
CA TYR A 61 -11.89 -1.31 4.55
C TYR A 61 -10.90 -1.36 5.72
N ALA A 62 -11.39 -1.27 6.95
CA ALA A 62 -10.54 -1.37 8.13
C ALA A 62 -9.86 -2.74 8.21
N SER A 63 -10.57 -3.80 7.88
CA SER A 63 -10.02 -5.15 7.83
C SER A 63 -8.92 -5.27 6.77
N LEU A 64 -9.11 -4.64 5.61
CA LEU A 64 -8.13 -4.63 4.53
C LEU A 64 -6.84 -3.91 4.96
N THR A 65 -6.96 -2.74 5.57
CA THR A 65 -5.78 -1.99 6.03
C THR A 65 -5.02 -2.77 7.09
N ARG A 66 -5.72 -3.44 7.98
CA ARG A 66 -5.09 -4.29 8.98
C ARG A 66 -4.39 -5.49 8.35
N TYR A 67 -5.01 -6.10 7.36
CA TYR A 67 -4.42 -7.22 6.64
C TYR A 67 -3.09 -6.81 5.99
N ILE A 68 -3.07 -5.66 5.32
CA ILE A 68 -1.85 -5.16 4.68
C ILE A 68 -0.77 -4.84 5.72
N THR A 69 -1.15 -4.20 6.83
CA THR A 69 -0.22 -3.88 7.91
C THR A 69 0.40 -5.15 8.50
N ASP A 70 -0.42 -6.17 8.71
CA ASP A 70 0.06 -7.46 9.24
C ASP A 70 1.00 -8.16 8.24
N LEU A 71 0.71 -8.07 6.94
CA LEU A 71 1.58 -8.63 5.91
C LEU A 71 2.96 -7.98 5.93
N VAL A 72 2.99 -6.68 5.98
CA VAL A 72 4.25 -5.92 5.94
C VAL A 72 5.07 -6.16 7.20
N GLY A 73 4.41 -6.51 8.31
CA GLY A 73 5.07 -6.81 9.57
C GLY A 73 5.68 -5.61 10.25
N ALA A 74 5.25 -4.40 9.89
CA ALA A 74 5.74 -3.14 10.42
C ALA A 74 4.62 -2.12 10.32
N PRO A 75 4.70 -0.99 11.04
CA PRO A 75 3.71 0.06 10.89
C PRO A 75 3.59 0.47 9.42
N ALA A 76 2.37 0.51 8.93
CA ALA A 76 2.09 0.87 7.54
C ALA A 76 1.04 1.96 7.50
N ASP A 77 1.22 2.89 6.57
CA ASP A 77 0.23 3.92 6.27
C ASP A 77 -0.40 3.57 4.93
N VAL A 78 -1.63 3.10 4.97
CA VAL A 78 -2.35 2.65 3.77
C VAL A 78 -3.24 3.80 3.30
N VAL A 79 -2.97 4.27 2.09
CA VAL A 79 -3.64 5.42 1.49
C VAL A 79 -4.47 4.95 0.30
N ASN A 80 -5.74 5.39 0.25
CA ASN A 80 -6.64 5.08 -0.86
C ASN A 80 -6.48 6.14 -1.94
N ARG A 81 -6.10 5.73 -3.14
CA ARG A 81 -5.86 6.63 -4.27
C ARG A 81 -7.06 7.51 -4.61
N GLN A 82 -8.28 6.98 -4.47
CA GLN A 82 -9.49 7.72 -4.82
C GLN A 82 -9.80 8.87 -3.87
N THR A 83 -9.30 8.80 -2.64
CA THR A 83 -9.62 9.79 -1.59
C THR A 83 -8.43 10.63 -1.15
N VAL A 84 -7.24 10.37 -1.67
CA VAL A 84 -6.04 11.10 -1.28
C VAL A 84 -6.12 12.55 -1.77
N LYS A 85 -5.56 13.47 -0.96
CA LYS A 85 -5.55 14.90 -1.28
C LYS A 85 -4.71 15.17 -2.54
N PRO A 86 -5.11 16.15 -3.37
CA PRO A 86 -4.43 16.42 -4.65
C PRO A 86 -2.92 16.66 -4.53
N LEU A 87 -2.47 17.42 -3.53
CA LEU A 87 -1.04 17.69 -3.35
C LEU A 87 -0.24 16.40 -3.08
N LEU A 88 -0.80 15.53 -2.24
CA LEU A 88 -0.15 14.25 -1.93
C LEU A 88 -0.19 13.32 -3.15
N ARG A 89 -1.28 13.39 -3.92
CA ARG A 89 -1.41 12.58 -5.15
C ARG A 89 -0.27 12.89 -6.14
N GLU A 90 0.09 14.14 -6.28
CA GLU A 90 1.19 14.53 -7.18
C GLU A 90 2.52 13.97 -6.68
N THR A 91 2.80 14.10 -5.39
CA THR A 91 4.03 13.54 -4.79
C THR A 91 4.08 12.03 -4.96
N ILE A 92 2.98 11.34 -4.68
CA ILE A 92 2.87 9.90 -4.85
C ILE A 92 3.13 9.51 -6.30
N GLY A 93 2.56 10.24 -7.25
CA GLY A 93 2.74 9.96 -8.66
C GLY A 93 4.19 9.99 -9.11
N ARG A 94 5.02 10.81 -8.47
CA ARG A 94 6.44 10.89 -8.79
C ARG A 94 7.27 9.82 -8.09
N GLU A 95 6.85 9.37 -6.91
CA GLU A 95 7.65 8.48 -6.06
C GLU A 95 7.19 7.03 -6.09
N ALA A 96 5.94 6.78 -6.45
CA ALA A 96 5.34 5.46 -6.31
C ALA A 96 6.02 4.42 -7.20
N VAL A 97 6.24 3.25 -6.62
CA VAL A 97 6.73 2.07 -7.33
C VAL A 97 5.58 1.06 -7.33
N ASP A 98 5.13 0.68 -8.52
CA ASP A 98 4.00 -0.22 -8.67
C ASP A 98 4.37 -1.63 -8.19
N VAL A 99 3.46 -2.24 -7.43
CA VAL A 99 3.56 -3.64 -7.04
C VAL A 99 2.84 -4.50 -8.09
N PHE A 100 1.60 -4.10 -8.38
CA PHE A 100 0.83 -4.73 -9.47
C PHE A 100 -0.27 -3.80 -9.93
#